data_7ee879cdf2e23e3f979c86ac6e1f91d8
#
_entry.id   7ee879cdf2e23e3f979c86ac6e1f91d8
#
_cell.length_a   1.000
_cell.length_b   1.000
_cell.length_c   1.000
_cell.angle_alpha   90.00
_cell.angle_beta   90.00
_cell.angle_gamma   90.00
#
_symmetry.space_group_name_H-M   'P 1'
#
loop_
_entity.id
_entity.type
_entity.pdbx_description
1 polymer ?
#
loop_
_entity_poly.entity_id
_entity_poly.type
_entity_poly.pdbx_seq_one_letter_code
_entity_poly.pdbx_strand_id
1 'polypeptide(L)'
;MVLIAGPWVSSAITNQFNTVAGTLGNGISKGSWESGGTGGGNGSLTDADIVDPVHGIAFAVYSEDDHSLMFYKRRGVPRVGDMLNSRRVTAVYTGFENGYATATVGNDGKTTAPWWPNRNNIVTVKAIDDGIEIHSLAFCFQYMENCKSFDLAKFDMSNCTNLQHAFAYCGNATSFSISSWDTSSVVEFDSALKNLYKVEEIDISGWSTRKAGDLRLLFSTDSSLKSVKFGLGWKTSDVMDMLGMFSYCKNLNLDCSDWNVPTYANHSDFNHCAPGVILPKAWQ
;
A
#
# COMPACT_ATOMS: atom_id res chain seq x y z
N MET A 1 -27.91 13.96 -24.47
CA MET A 1 -26.83 13.64 -25.42
C MET A 1 -25.74 12.93 -24.60
N VAL A 2 -25.74 11.60 -24.65
CA VAL A 2 -24.81 10.75 -23.85
C VAL A 2 -23.61 10.49 -24.75
N LEU A 3 -22.44 11.02 -24.36
CA LEU A 3 -21.17 10.67 -25.01
C LEU A 3 -20.66 9.36 -24.39
N ILE A 4 -20.78 8.29 -25.13
CA ILE A 4 -20.18 7.00 -24.85
C ILE A 4 -18.70 7.12 -25.23
N ALA A 5 -17.81 7.21 -24.23
CA ALA A 5 -16.39 7.08 -24.47
C ALA A 5 -16.09 5.60 -24.79
N GLY A 6 -15.80 5.34 -26.06
CA GLY A 6 -15.52 3.99 -26.56
C GLY A 6 -14.13 3.47 -26.16
N PRO A 7 -13.79 2.23 -26.57
CA PRO A 7 -12.58 1.46 -26.17
C PRO A 7 -11.23 2.11 -26.53
N TRP A 8 -11.23 3.24 -27.21
CA TRP A 8 -10.05 3.94 -27.73
C TRP A 8 -9.17 4.63 -26.66
N VAL A 9 -9.76 4.96 -25.50
CA VAL A 9 -8.98 5.64 -24.41
C VAL A 9 -8.06 4.65 -23.70
N SER A 10 -8.49 3.40 -23.56
CA SER A 10 -7.68 2.34 -22.93
C SER A 10 -6.43 1.99 -23.74
N SER A 11 -6.55 1.95 -25.08
CA SER A 11 -5.40 1.63 -25.95
C SER A 11 -4.38 2.77 -26.04
N ALA A 12 -4.81 4.02 -25.96
CA ALA A 12 -3.89 5.18 -25.99
C ALA A 12 -3.02 5.25 -24.73
N ILE A 13 -3.58 4.95 -23.55
CA ILE A 13 -2.85 4.92 -22.29
C ILE A 13 -1.88 3.74 -22.27
N THR A 14 -2.30 2.54 -22.67
CA THR A 14 -1.44 1.37 -22.77
C THR A 14 -0.29 1.59 -23.76
N ASN A 15 -0.54 2.27 -24.88
CA ASN A 15 0.51 2.60 -25.86
C ASN A 15 1.49 3.66 -25.37
N GLN A 16 1.07 4.63 -24.56
CA GLN A 16 2.00 5.58 -23.95
C GLN A 16 2.94 4.90 -22.94
N PHE A 17 2.44 3.99 -22.11
CA PHE A 17 3.28 3.22 -21.19
C PHE A 17 4.26 2.29 -21.92
N ASN A 18 3.83 1.62 -22.96
CA ASN A 18 4.70 0.78 -23.78
C ASN A 18 5.76 1.58 -24.56
N THR A 19 5.45 2.84 -24.94
CA THR A 19 6.39 3.73 -25.63
C THR A 19 7.47 4.24 -24.68
N VAL A 20 7.11 4.56 -23.42
CA VAL A 20 8.10 4.98 -22.40
C VAL A 20 9.02 3.82 -22.03
N ALA A 21 8.50 2.61 -21.85
CA ALA A 21 9.32 1.42 -21.63
C ALA A 21 10.26 1.11 -22.81
N GLY A 22 9.80 1.33 -24.05
CA GLY A 22 10.61 1.17 -25.26
C GLY A 22 11.70 2.22 -25.43
N THR A 23 11.47 3.45 -24.96
CA THR A 23 12.42 4.58 -25.09
C THR A 23 13.55 4.49 -24.05
N LEU A 24 13.26 3.98 -22.85
CA LEU A 24 14.27 3.75 -21.81
C LEU A 24 15.20 2.59 -22.14
N GLY A 25 14.75 1.61 -22.93
CA GLY A 25 15.57 0.46 -23.36
C GLY A 25 16.64 0.77 -24.40
N ASN A 26 16.59 1.93 -25.08
CA ASN A 26 17.46 2.26 -26.19
C ASN A 26 18.56 3.31 -25.87
N GLY A 27 18.65 3.80 -24.62
CA GLY A 27 19.49 4.94 -24.24
C GLY A 27 20.75 4.64 -23.41
N ILE A 28 21.05 3.37 -23.06
CA ILE A 28 22.23 3.05 -22.24
C ILE A 28 23.23 2.29 -23.10
N SER A 29 24.31 2.98 -23.47
CA SER A 29 25.46 2.40 -24.18
C SER A 29 26.13 1.31 -23.33
N LYS A 30 26.46 0.19 -23.99
CA LYS A 30 27.22 -0.94 -23.44
C LYS A 30 28.58 -0.47 -22.91
N GLY A 31 28.70 -0.39 -21.57
CA GLY A 31 29.99 -0.43 -20.89
C GLY A 31 30.38 -1.88 -20.63
N SER A 32 31.44 -2.34 -21.25
CA SER A 32 32.02 -3.67 -21.09
C SER A 32 32.62 -3.81 -19.68
N TRP A 33 32.16 -4.74 -18.88
CA TRP A 33 32.85 -5.26 -17.70
C TRP A 33 33.03 -6.75 -17.88
N GLU A 34 34.24 -7.17 -18.22
CA GLU A 34 34.65 -8.57 -18.08
C GLU A 34 34.94 -8.86 -16.62
N SER A 35 34.22 -9.81 -16.02
CA SER A 35 34.65 -10.46 -14.80
C SER A 35 34.51 -11.97 -14.95
N GLY A 36 35.64 -12.64 -14.87
CA GLY A 36 35.70 -14.10 -14.84
C GLY A 36 35.12 -14.65 -13.54
N GLY A 37 34.31 -15.70 -13.66
CA GLY A 37 33.79 -16.49 -12.54
C GLY A 37 32.98 -17.65 -13.09
N THR A 38 33.61 -18.83 -13.11
CA THR A 38 33.06 -20.13 -13.55
C THR A 38 32.03 -20.65 -12.53
N GLY A 39 30.81 -20.93 -12.97
CA GLY A 39 29.81 -21.67 -12.20
C GLY A 39 28.56 -21.92 -13.03
N GLY A 40 28.37 -23.19 -13.46
CA GLY A 40 27.38 -23.61 -14.42
C GLY A 40 25.92 -23.34 -14.02
N GLY A 41 25.22 -22.70 -14.92
CA GLY A 41 23.81 -22.47 -14.93
C GLY A 41 23.50 -21.51 -16.07
N ASN A 42 22.86 -21.98 -17.12
CA ASN A 42 22.70 -21.27 -18.41
C ASN A 42 21.61 -20.19 -18.35
N GLY A 43 21.85 -19.12 -17.60
CA GLY A 43 21.03 -17.91 -17.56
C GLY A 43 21.92 -16.72 -17.21
N SER A 44 22.23 -15.88 -18.20
CA SER A 44 22.91 -14.59 -17.95
C SER A 44 22.05 -13.73 -17.06
N LEU A 45 22.60 -13.29 -15.90
CA LEU A 45 21.96 -12.30 -15.04
C LEU A 45 21.66 -11.04 -15.86
N THR A 46 20.42 -10.58 -15.78
CA THR A 46 20.00 -9.30 -16.35
C THR A 46 20.11 -8.20 -15.30
N ASP A 47 20.08 -6.93 -15.72
CA ASP A 47 20.04 -5.80 -14.76
C ASP A 47 18.82 -5.87 -13.82
N ALA A 48 17.73 -6.53 -14.25
CA ALA A 48 16.55 -6.77 -13.42
C ALA A 48 16.81 -7.77 -12.26
N ASP A 49 17.88 -8.57 -12.32
CA ASP A 49 18.27 -9.49 -11.25
C ASP A 49 19.18 -8.81 -10.21
N ILE A 50 19.71 -7.62 -10.49
CA ILE A 50 20.68 -6.93 -9.65
C ILE A 50 19.98 -5.92 -8.73
N VAL A 51 19.92 -6.23 -7.43
CA VAL A 51 19.40 -5.34 -6.41
C VAL A 51 20.25 -4.08 -6.30
N ASP A 52 19.63 -2.92 -6.35
CA ASP A 52 20.30 -1.62 -6.17
C ASP A 52 19.41 -0.69 -5.34
N PRO A 53 19.51 -0.72 -4.01
CA PRO A 53 18.61 0.03 -3.14
C PRO A 53 18.84 1.55 -3.18
N VAL A 54 19.96 2.00 -3.75
CA VAL A 54 20.32 3.42 -3.79
C VAL A 54 19.96 4.05 -5.13
N HIS A 55 20.39 3.45 -6.25
CA HIS A 55 20.23 4.03 -7.59
C HIS A 55 19.31 3.19 -8.50
N GLY A 56 18.76 2.08 -7.97
CA GLY A 56 17.89 1.21 -8.73
C GLY A 56 16.56 1.85 -9.09
N ILE A 57 15.93 1.29 -10.10
CA ILE A 57 14.57 1.64 -10.52
C ILE A 57 13.59 0.85 -9.66
N ALA A 58 12.65 1.53 -9.02
CA ALA A 58 11.55 0.89 -8.33
C ALA A 58 10.49 0.42 -9.35
N PHE A 59 10.06 -0.83 -9.23
CA PHE A 59 8.99 -1.39 -10.06
C PHE A 59 8.23 -2.48 -9.30
N ALA A 60 7.01 -2.74 -9.74
CA ALA A 60 6.23 -3.88 -9.25
C ALA A 60 5.97 -4.86 -10.39
N VAL A 61 5.90 -6.15 -10.05
CA VAL A 61 5.60 -7.24 -10.97
C VAL A 61 4.39 -8.00 -10.47
N TYR A 62 3.43 -8.22 -11.36
CA TYR A 62 2.38 -9.20 -11.14
C TYR A 62 2.74 -10.51 -11.84
N SER A 63 2.58 -11.62 -11.13
CA SER A 63 2.73 -12.97 -11.66
C SER A 63 1.43 -13.75 -11.49
N GLU A 64 0.97 -14.39 -12.56
CA GLU A 64 -0.16 -15.33 -12.53
C GLU A 64 0.22 -16.70 -11.97
N ASP A 65 1.51 -17.04 -11.90
CA ASP A 65 1.96 -18.34 -11.40
C ASP A 65 1.52 -18.58 -9.94
N ASP A 66 1.52 -17.52 -9.13
CA ASP A 66 1.12 -17.56 -7.71
C ASP A 66 0.20 -16.39 -7.31
N HIS A 67 -0.30 -15.63 -8.28
CA HIS A 67 -1.15 -14.47 -8.07
C HIS A 67 -0.52 -13.42 -7.13
N SER A 68 0.78 -13.19 -7.27
CA SER A 68 1.53 -12.27 -6.43
C SER A 68 1.76 -10.92 -7.12
N LEU A 69 1.73 -9.85 -6.32
CA LEU A 69 2.23 -8.52 -6.68
C LEU A 69 3.46 -8.22 -5.84
N MET A 70 4.63 -8.15 -6.49
CA MET A 70 5.91 -8.02 -5.81
C MET A 70 6.64 -6.76 -6.22
N PHE A 71 7.21 -6.06 -5.24
CA PHE A 71 7.89 -4.77 -5.41
C PHE A 71 9.39 -4.96 -5.31
N TYR A 72 10.12 -4.32 -6.23
CA TYR A 72 11.56 -4.44 -6.41
C TYR A 72 12.21 -3.06 -6.57
N LYS A 73 13.51 -2.98 -6.24
CA LYS A 73 14.38 -1.85 -6.57
C LYS A 73 15.71 -2.39 -7.12
N ARG A 74 15.87 -2.33 -8.44
CA ARG A 74 16.97 -2.99 -9.16
C ARG A 74 17.53 -2.13 -10.28
N ARG A 75 18.68 -2.52 -10.84
CA ARG A 75 19.33 -1.78 -11.92
C ARG A 75 18.52 -1.72 -13.20
N GLY A 76 17.71 -2.72 -13.46
CA GLY A 76 16.85 -2.78 -14.64
C GLY A 76 15.46 -3.28 -14.30
N VAL A 77 14.55 -3.14 -15.26
CA VAL A 77 13.15 -3.55 -15.18
C VAL A 77 12.95 -4.78 -16.09
N PRO A 78 12.33 -5.88 -15.61
CA PRO A 78 12.09 -7.06 -16.44
C PRO A 78 11.06 -6.77 -17.52
N ARG A 79 10.99 -7.64 -18.52
CA ARG A 79 9.96 -7.64 -19.54
C ARG A 79 8.86 -8.64 -19.20
N VAL A 80 7.67 -8.42 -19.72
CA VAL A 80 6.62 -9.44 -19.69
C VAL A 80 7.12 -10.70 -20.38
N GLY A 81 6.97 -11.84 -19.72
CA GLY A 81 7.45 -13.13 -20.16
C GLY A 81 8.80 -13.56 -19.54
N ASP A 82 9.58 -12.63 -19.01
CA ASP A 82 10.82 -12.96 -18.29
C ASP A 82 10.52 -13.78 -17.02
N MET A 83 11.54 -14.46 -16.52
CA MET A 83 11.50 -15.12 -15.22
C MET A 83 12.20 -14.24 -14.17
N LEU A 84 11.50 -13.89 -13.10
CA LEU A 84 12.06 -13.14 -11.97
C LEU A 84 11.76 -13.89 -10.67
N ASN A 85 12.81 -14.24 -9.92
CA ASN A 85 12.67 -15.04 -8.70
C ASN A 85 11.82 -16.32 -8.92
N SER A 86 12.08 -17.04 -10.01
CA SER A 86 11.38 -18.29 -10.42
C SER A 86 9.88 -18.11 -10.72
N ARG A 87 9.42 -16.89 -10.98
CA ARG A 87 8.05 -16.57 -11.40
C ARG A 87 8.05 -15.92 -12.77
N ARG A 88 7.07 -16.25 -13.58
CA ARG A 88 6.86 -15.57 -14.86
C ARG A 88 6.28 -14.18 -14.62
N VAL A 89 6.91 -13.18 -15.22
CA VAL A 89 6.43 -11.81 -15.24
C VAL A 89 5.21 -11.71 -16.16
N THR A 90 4.03 -11.47 -15.59
CA THR A 90 2.79 -11.30 -16.36
C THR A 90 2.50 -9.83 -16.65
N ALA A 91 2.79 -8.94 -15.68
CA ALA A 91 2.71 -7.49 -15.87
C ALA A 91 3.80 -6.80 -15.06
N VAL A 92 4.24 -5.64 -15.55
CA VAL A 92 5.23 -4.77 -14.90
C VAL A 92 4.64 -3.38 -14.72
N TYR A 93 4.87 -2.80 -13.56
CA TYR A 93 4.38 -1.48 -13.18
C TYR A 93 5.54 -0.63 -12.67
N THR A 94 5.65 0.60 -13.17
CA THR A 94 6.65 1.60 -12.75
C THR A 94 5.94 2.91 -12.39
N GLY A 95 6.64 3.83 -11.74
CA GLY A 95 6.13 5.18 -11.47
C GLY A 95 5.07 5.23 -10.37
N PHE A 96 5.02 4.24 -9.48
CA PHE A 96 4.09 4.19 -8.35
C PHE A 96 4.64 4.88 -7.09
N GLU A 97 5.93 5.25 -7.06
CA GLU A 97 6.64 5.78 -5.90
C GLU A 97 6.05 7.11 -5.42
N ASN A 98 5.59 7.92 -6.37
CA ASN A 98 4.94 9.19 -6.07
C ASN A 98 3.51 9.00 -5.56
N GLY A 99 3.09 7.76 -5.41
CA GLY A 99 1.75 7.38 -5.03
C GLY A 99 0.72 7.91 -6.03
N TYR A 100 -0.41 7.27 -6.07
CA TYR A 100 -1.56 7.78 -6.83
C TYR A 100 -2.36 8.76 -5.96
N ALA A 101 -1.66 9.60 -5.17
CA ALA A 101 -2.26 10.60 -4.29
C ALA A 101 -3.16 11.62 -5.02
N THR A 102 -3.01 11.71 -6.35
CA THR A 102 -3.93 12.44 -7.23
C THR A 102 -5.01 11.56 -7.84
N ALA A 103 -5.01 10.27 -7.49
CA ALA A 103 -6.08 9.38 -7.84
C ALA A 103 -7.36 9.82 -7.12
N THR A 104 -8.05 10.74 -7.69
CA THR A 104 -9.46 10.89 -7.40
C THR A 104 -10.10 9.53 -7.65
N VAL A 105 -10.70 8.96 -6.61
CA VAL A 105 -11.71 7.92 -6.82
C VAL A 105 -12.70 8.54 -7.80
N GLY A 106 -12.69 8.06 -9.03
CA GLY A 106 -13.70 8.48 -9.98
C GLY A 106 -15.07 8.18 -9.39
N ASN A 107 -16.13 8.80 -9.90
CA ASN A 107 -17.51 8.54 -9.48
C ASN A 107 -17.91 7.05 -9.57
N ASP A 108 -17.05 6.20 -10.15
CA ASP A 108 -17.19 4.76 -10.29
C ASP A 108 -16.42 3.96 -9.22
N GLY A 109 -15.82 4.62 -8.24
CA GLY A 109 -15.06 3.99 -7.15
C GLY A 109 -13.72 3.37 -7.58
N LYS A 110 -13.26 3.59 -8.81
CA LYS A 110 -12.01 3.03 -9.31
C LYS A 110 -10.82 3.87 -8.86
N THR A 111 -9.76 3.20 -8.47
CA THR A 111 -8.47 3.83 -8.18
C THR A 111 -7.63 3.89 -9.46
N THR A 112 -6.60 4.72 -9.45
CA THR A 112 -5.64 4.79 -10.56
C THR A 112 -4.40 3.92 -10.32
N ALA A 113 -4.37 3.08 -9.29
CA ALA A 113 -3.29 2.14 -9.08
C ALA A 113 -3.07 1.28 -10.34
N PRO A 114 -1.83 1.14 -10.87
CA PRO A 114 -1.61 0.47 -12.15
C PRO A 114 -2.05 -0.99 -12.15
N TRP A 115 -2.01 -1.65 -10.98
CA TRP A 115 -2.46 -3.03 -10.80
C TRP A 115 -3.98 -3.16 -10.58
N TRP A 116 -4.73 -2.06 -10.63
CA TRP A 116 -6.18 -2.09 -10.46
C TRP A 116 -6.91 -3.13 -11.32
N PRO A 117 -6.56 -3.33 -12.60
CA PRO A 117 -7.19 -4.37 -13.42
C PRO A 117 -7.01 -5.78 -12.86
N ASN A 118 -5.89 -6.04 -12.18
CA ASN A 118 -5.54 -7.35 -11.62
C ASN A 118 -5.89 -7.49 -10.12
N ARG A 119 -6.44 -6.47 -9.47
CA ARG A 119 -6.67 -6.43 -8.01
C ARG A 119 -7.41 -7.65 -7.45
N ASN A 120 -8.41 -8.15 -8.21
CA ASN A 120 -9.20 -9.30 -7.79
C ASN A 120 -8.46 -10.64 -7.94
N ASN A 121 -7.38 -10.66 -8.70
CA ASN A 121 -6.55 -11.85 -8.89
C ASN A 121 -5.37 -11.89 -7.92
N ILE A 122 -4.98 -10.75 -7.34
CA ILE A 122 -3.83 -10.67 -6.45
C ILE A 122 -4.19 -11.28 -5.09
N VAL A 123 -3.39 -12.27 -4.68
CA VAL A 123 -3.55 -13.02 -3.42
C VAL A 123 -2.48 -12.62 -2.40
N THR A 124 -1.31 -12.20 -2.85
CA THR A 124 -0.19 -11.79 -2.00
C THR A 124 0.45 -10.52 -2.53
N VAL A 125 0.75 -9.60 -1.63
CA VAL A 125 1.52 -8.37 -1.94
C VAL A 125 2.78 -8.38 -1.09
N LYS A 126 3.97 -8.16 -1.72
CA LYS A 126 5.23 -8.21 -1.00
C LYS A 126 6.26 -7.22 -1.53
N ALA A 127 6.95 -6.52 -0.63
CA ALA A 127 8.18 -5.78 -0.93
C ALA A 127 9.38 -6.72 -0.79
N ILE A 128 10.08 -6.96 -1.89
CA ILE A 128 11.22 -7.92 -1.95
C ILE A 128 12.52 -7.21 -1.62
N ASP A 129 12.74 -6.06 -2.21
CA ASP A 129 13.99 -5.30 -2.04
C ASP A 129 13.76 -4.13 -1.06
N ASP A 130 14.85 -3.66 -0.44
CA ASP A 130 14.85 -2.49 0.43
C ASP A 130 14.98 -1.19 -0.39
N GLY A 131 14.71 -0.04 0.23
CA GLY A 131 14.90 1.28 -0.35
C GLY A 131 13.85 1.68 -1.40
N ILE A 132 12.70 0.99 -1.44
CA ILE A 132 11.56 1.40 -2.25
C ILE A 132 10.87 2.55 -1.54
N GLU A 133 11.17 3.79 -1.96
CA GLU A 133 10.61 5.00 -1.37
C GLU A 133 9.15 5.17 -1.76
N ILE A 134 8.31 5.49 -0.77
CA ILE A 134 6.88 5.70 -0.95
C ILE A 134 6.50 7.10 -0.46
N HIS A 135 5.96 7.91 -1.34
CA HIS A 135 5.49 9.26 -1.00
C HIS A 135 3.98 9.28 -0.69
N SER A 136 3.23 8.33 -1.23
CA SER A 136 1.82 8.12 -0.93
C SER A 136 1.38 6.70 -1.25
N LEU A 137 0.54 6.12 -0.39
CA LEU A 137 -0.18 4.87 -0.66
C LEU A 137 -1.69 5.11 -0.81
N ALA A 138 -2.11 6.36 -0.99
CA ALA A 138 -3.53 6.66 -1.11
C ALA A 138 -4.18 5.79 -2.20
N PHE A 139 -5.21 5.03 -1.81
CA PHE A 139 -5.99 4.11 -2.66
C PHE A 139 -5.19 2.98 -3.35
N CYS A 140 -3.91 2.77 -3.01
CA CYS A 140 -3.03 1.86 -3.75
C CYS A 140 -3.49 0.41 -3.75
N PHE A 141 -3.96 -0.09 -2.62
CA PHE A 141 -4.39 -1.48 -2.46
C PHE A 141 -5.88 -1.62 -2.17
N GLN A 142 -6.63 -0.54 -2.31
CA GLN A 142 -8.08 -0.55 -2.06
C GLN A 142 -8.80 -1.62 -2.90
N TYR A 143 -9.79 -2.29 -2.32
CA TYR A 143 -10.60 -3.34 -2.97
C TYR A 143 -9.82 -4.55 -3.51
N MET A 144 -8.66 -4.85 -2.93
CA MET A 144 -7.96 -6.11 -3.18
C MET A 144 -8.59 -7.22 -2.32
N GLU A 145 -9.86 -7.52 -2.60
CA GLU A 145 -10.70 -8.37 -1.75
C GLU A 145 -10.16 -9.80 -1.59
N ASN A 146 -9.42 -10.32 -2.57
CA ASN A 146 -8.86 -11.68 -2.53
C ASN A 146 -7.45 -11.73 -1.94
N CYS A 147 -6.84 -10.58 -1.66
CA CYS A 147 -5.50 -10.52 -1.06
C CYS A 147 -5.55 -11.02 0.40
N LYS A 148 -4.64 -11.94 0.72
CA LYS A 148 -4.53 -12.56 2.05
C LYS A 148 -3.44 -11.95 2.91
N SER A 149 -2.39 -11.41 2.29
CA SER A 149 -1.23 -10.90 3.01
C SER A 149 -0.58 -9.70 2.33
N PHE A 150 -0.16 -8.77 3.17
CA PHE A 150 0.62 -7.59 2.79
C PHE A 150 1.93 -7.58 3.59
N ASP A 151 3.03 -8.02 2.96
CA ASP A 151 4.38 -7.99 3.54
C ASP A 151 5.15 -6.79 2.95
N LEU A 152 4.97 -5.64 3.55
CA LEU A 152 5.45 -4.35 3.06
C LEU A 152 6.44 -3.68 4.04
N ALA A 153 7.02 -4.45 4.95
CA ALA A 153 7.95 -3.93 5.96
C ALA A 153 9.18 -3.23 5.36
N LYS A 154 9.52 -3.53 4.11
CA LYS A 154 10.69 -2.98 3.39
C LYS A 154 10.40 -1.69 2.62
N PHE A 155 9.17 -1.20 2.61
CA PHE A 155 8.88 0.11 2.06
C PHE A 155 9.53 1.20 2.93
N ASP A 156 10.22 2.13 2.28
CA ASP A 156 10.69 3.35 2.93
C ASP A 156 9.55 4.37 2.93
N MET A 157 8.94 4.53 4.10
CA MET A 157 7.78 5.39 4.33
C MET A 157 8.16 6.78 4.85
N SER A 158 9.45 7.09 5.02
CA SER A 158 9.93 8.33 5.68
C SER A 158 9.41 9.61 5.01
N ASN A 159 9.17 9.56 3.70
CA ASN A 159 8.61 10.67 2.91
C ASN A 159 7.11 10.50 2.60
N CYS A 160 6.46 9.46 3.12
CA CYS A 160 5.04 9.23 2.87
C CYS A 160 4.18 10.25 3.61
N THR A 161 3.26 10.88 2.88
CA THR A 161 2.36 11.90 3.45
C THR A 161 0.90 11.48 3.48
N ASN A 162 0.51 10.42 2.75
CA ASN A 162 -0.89 10.06 2.60
C ASN A 162 -1.10 8.54 2.55
N LEU A 163 -1.93 8.03 3.49
CA LEU A 163 -2.37 6.63 3.58
C LEU A 163 -3.89 6.48 3.35
N GLN A 164 -4.58 7.53 2.91
CA GLN A 164 -6.04 7.50 2.71
C GLN A 164 -6.47 6.27 1.91
N HIS A 165 -7.39 5.47 2.45
CA HIS A 165 -7.91 4.26 1.82
C HIS A 165 -6.83 3.25 1.36
N ALA A 166 -5.61 3.28 1.90
CA ALA A 166 -4.49 2.47 1.41
C ALA A 166 -4.84 0.98 1.27
N PHE A 167 -5.52 0.40 2.27
CA PHE A 167 -5.94 -1.02 2.30
C PHE A 167 -7.45 -1.20 2.46
N ALA A 168 -8.22 -0.14 2.27
CA ALA A 168 -9.66 -0.21 2.48
C ALA A 168 -10.30 -1.32 1.63
N TYR A 169 -11.21 -2.08 2.25
CA TYR A 169 -11.93 -3.18 1.60
C TYR A 169 -11.06 -4.38 1.16
N CYS A 170 -9.91 -4.62 1.82
CA CYS A 170 -9.12 -5.83 1.68
C CYS A 170 -9.64 -6.93 2.64
N GLY A 171 -10.92 -7.27 2.52
CA GLY A 171 -11.69 -8.03 3.52
C GLY A 171 -11.20 -9.46 3.78
N ASN A 172 -10.41 -10.08 2.90
CA ASN A 172 -9.82 -11.39 3.11
C ASN A 172 -8.38 -11.35 3.64
N ALA A 173 -7.80 -10.18 3.84
CA ALA A 173 -6.47 -10.06 4.42
C ALA A 173 -6.48 -10.55 5.89
N THR A 174 -5.44 -11.29 6.23
CA THR A 174 -5.24 -11.83 7.58
C THR A 174 -3.91 -11.40 8.19
N SER A 175 -2.98 -10.86 7.39
CA SER A 175 -1.67 -10.42 7.89
C SER A 175 -1.16 -9.19 7.19
N PHE A 176 -0.56 -8.31 8.00
CA PHE A 176 0.08 -7.07 7.57
C PHE A 176 1.45 -6.96 8.24
N SER A 177 2.55 -6.82 7.46
CA SER A 177 3.88 -6.47 7.95
C SER A 177 4.12 -4.98 7.67
N ILE A 178 3.60 -4.13 8.55
CA ILE A 178 3.62 -2.67 8.43
C ILE A 178 4.07 -1.97 9.73
N SER A 179 4.43 -2.74 10.75
CA SER A 179 4.79 -2.19 12.07
C SER A 179 6.10 -1.39 12.08
N SER A 180 6.98 -1.60 11.09
CA SER A 180 8.25 -0.89 10.95
C SER A 180 8.13 0.45 10.21
N TRP A 181 6.96 0.82 9.71
CA TRP A 181 6.79 2.03 8.90
C TRP A 181 7.02 3.30 9.71
N ASP A 182 7.87 4.19 9.20
CA ASP A 182 7.97 5.56 9.68
C ASP A 182 6.86 6.41 9.04
N THR A 183 5.79 6.63 9.78
CA THR A 183 4.65 7.45 9.34
C THR A 183 4.71 8.87 9.90
N SER A 184 5.88 9.33 10.36
CA SER A 184 6.03 10.66 11.00
C SER A 184 5.74 11.84 10.07
N SER A 185 5.72 11.60 8.76
CA SER A 185 5.36 12.58 7.72
C SER A 185 3.92 12.47 7.23
N VAL A 186 3.19 11.42 7.62
CA VAL A 186 1.81 11.18 7.17
C VAL A 186 0.85 12.13 7.86
N VAL A 187 0.01 12.77 7.07
CA VAL A 187 -1.05 13.69 7.53
C VAL A 187 -2.46 13.10 7.37
N GLU A 188 -2.65 12.22 6.38
CA GLU A 188 -3.94 11.64 6.02
C GLU A 188 -3.96 10.13 6.27
N PHE A 189 -4.80 9.69 7.21
CA PHE A 189 -5.01 8.28 7.55
C PHE A 189 -6.46 7.83 7.31
N ASP A 190 -7.32 8.67 6.75
CA ASP A 190 -8.74 8.37 6.55
C ASP A 190 -8.92 6.99 5.92
N SER A 191 -9.69 6.13 6.60
CA SER A 191 -10.07 4.80 6.10
C SER A 191 -8.90 3.88 5.71
N ALA A 192 -7.66 4.15 6.15
CA ALA A 192 -6.47 3.44 5.67
C ALA A 192 -6.55 1.93 5.87
N LEU A 193 -7.13 1.46 6.97
CA LEU A 193 -7.26 0.06 7.36
C LEU A 193 -8.74 -0.37 7.49
N LYS A 194 -9.67 0.33 6.83
CA LYS A 194 -11.11 0.10 6.92
C LYS A 194 -11.54 -1.19 6.23
N ASN A 195 -12.54 -1.89 6.78
CA ASN A 195 -13.17 -3.07 6.16
C ASN A 195 -12.21 -4.26 5.96
N LEU A 196 -11.36 -4.53 6.98
CA LEU A 196 -10.48 -5.70 7.07
C LEU A 196 -11.17 -6.80 7.89
N TYR A 197 -12.18 -7.46 7.30
CA TYR A 197 -13.10 -8.33 8.04
C TYR A 197 -12.46 -9.55 8.71
N LYS A 198 -11.26 -10.00 8.29
CA LYS A 198 -10.60 -11.22 8.78
C LYS A 198 -9.36 -10.96 9.61
N VAL A 199 -8.91 -9.71 9.71
CA VAL A 199 -7.77 -9.36 10.56
C VAL A 199 -8.20 -9.44 12.02
N GLU A 200 -7.46 -10.21 12.82
CA GLU A 200 -7.70 -10.32 14.25
C GLU A 200 -6.81 -9.38 15.06
N GLU A 201 -5.60 -9.12 14.60
CA GLU A 201 -4.61 -8.27 15.26
C GLU A 201 -3.92 -7.37 14.25
N ILE A 202 -3.69 -6.11 14.61
CA ILE A 202 -2.93 -5.14 13.81
C ILE A 202 -1.80 -4.57 14.67
N ASP A 203 -0.56 -4.72 14.19
CA ASP A 203 0.61 -4.08 14.79
C ASP A 203 1.01 -2.83 13.99
N ILE A 204 0.79 -1.67 14.60
CA ILE A 204 1.22 -0.35 14.10
C ILE A 204 2.14 0.33 15.12
N SER A 205 2.92 -0.46 15.87
CA SER A 205 3.75 0.07 16.95
C SER A 205 4.87 1.02 16.49
N GLY A 206 5.26 0.98 15.22
CA GLY A 206 6.18 1.95 14.64
C GLY A 206 5.52 3.22 14.12
N TRP A 207 4.20 3.24 14.02
CA TRP A 207 3.51 4.39 13.44
C TRP A 207 3.55 5.62 14.34
N SER A 208 3.69 6.77 13.71
CA SER A 208 3.59 8.10 14.33
C SER A 208 2.40 8.86 13.74
N THR A 209 1.53 9.34 14.61
CA THR A 209 0.38 10.19 14.21
C THR A 209 0.62 11.67 14.58
N ARG A 210 1.88 12.04 14.79
CA ARG A 210 2.24 13.41 15.22
C ARG A 210 1.76 14.51 14.28
N LYS A 211 1.66 14.22 12.98
CA LYS A 211 1.17 15.17 11.97
C LYS A 211 -0.26 14.85 11.50
N ALA A 212 -0.88 13.81 12.04
CA ALA A 212 -2.21 13.42 11.65
C ALA A 212 -3.25 14.45 12.10
N GLY A 213 -4.00 14.98 11.16
CA GLY A 213 -5.20 15.77 11.43
C GLY A 213 -6.48 14.95 11.36
N ASP A 214 -6.45 13.82 10.65
CA ASP A 214 -7.60 13.00 10.32
C ASP A 214 -7.29 11.50 10.51
N LEU A 215 -8.03 10.86 11.43
CA LEU A 215 -8.03 9.43 11.71
C LEU A 215 -9.42 8.82 11.52
N ARG A 216 -10.32 9.51 10.83
CA ARG A 216 -11.70 9.04 10.65
C ARG A 216 -11.71 7.68 9.96
N LEU A 217 -12.62 6.81 10.43
CA LEU A 217 -12.87 5.49 9.87
C LEU A 217 -11.64 4.58 9.76
N LEU A 218 -10.52 4.89 10.43
CA LEU A 218 -9.23 4.20 10.25
C LEU A 218 -9.35 2.69 10.37
N PHE A 219 -10.11 2.17 11.35
CA PHE A 219 -10.36 0.74 11.59
C PHE A 219 -11.85 0.38 11.43
N SER A 220 -12.63 1.28 10.85
CA SER A 220 -14.09 1.08 10.78
C SER A 220 -14.45 -0.24 10.10
N THR A 221 -15.37 -0.98 10.72
CA THR A 221 -15.94 -2.24 10.20
C THR A 221 -14.93 -3.43 10.18
N ASP A 222 -13.89 -3.37 11.01
CA ASP A 222 -12.96 -4.47 11.22
C ASP A 222 -13.55 -5.46 12.24
N SER A 223 -14.56 -6.19 11.79
CA SER A 223 -15.44 -6.94 12.69
C SER A 223 -14.76 -8.11 13.42
N SER A 224 -13.63 -8.63 12.91
CA SER A 224 -12.84 -9.68 13.57
C SER A 224 -11.71 -9.14 14.43
N LEU A 225 -11.41 -7.84 14.36
CA LEU A 225 -10.29 -7.21 15.07
C LEU A 225 -10.49 -7.34 16.58
N LYS A 226 -9.50 -7.94 17.26
CA LYS A 226 -9.48 -8.17 18.72
C LYS A 226 -8.55 -7.21 19.44
N SER A 227 -7.44 -6.84 18.78
CA SER A 227 -6.42 -5.96 19.36
C SER A 227 -5.72 -5.11 18.31
N VAL A 228 -5.31 -3.91 18.72
CA VAL A 228 -4.40 -3.02 17.97
C VAL A 228 -3.21 -2.72 18.86
N LYS A 229 -2.00 -2.96 18.36
CA LYS A 229 -0.78 -2.62 19.07
C LYS A 229 -0.28 -1.26 18.59
N PHE A 230 -0.47 -0.26 19.42
CA PHE A 230 0.06 1.10 19.24
C PHE A 230 1.47 1.22 19.81
N GLY A 231 2.25 2.17 19.30
CA GLY A 231 3.58 2.48 19.82
C GLY A 231 3.68 3.88 20.42
N LEU A 232 4.91 4.25 20.80
CA LEU A 232 5.18 5.55 21.43
C LEU A 232 4.93 6.75 20.48
N GLY A 233 4.92 6.51 19.17
CA GLY A 233 4.62 7.51 18.15
C GLY A 233 3.13 7.85 18.00
N TRP A 234 2.25 6.99 18.55
CA TRP A 234 0.81 7.22 18.50
C TRP A 234 0.43 8.43 19.37
N LYS A 235 -0.04 9.50 18.75
CA LYS A 235 -0.44 10.75 19.39
C LYS A 235 -1.78 11.20 18.83
N THR A 236 -2.67 11.62 19.71
CA THR A 236 -4.03 12.03 19.35
C THR A 236 -4.34 13.48 19.75
N SER A 237 -3.36 14.18 20.35
CA SER A 237 -3.55 15.53 20.91
C SER A 237 -3.89 16.60 19.87
N ASP A 238 -3.51 16.40 18.63
CA ASP A 238 -3.69 17.37 17.55
C ASP A 238 -4.67 16.88 16.47
N VAL A 239 -5.28 15.69 16.67
CA VAL A 239 -6.21 15.10 15.70
C VAL A 239 -7.57 15.79 15.80
N MET A 240 -8.08 16.26 14.67
CA MET A 240 -9.33 17.02 14.58
C MET A 240 -10.54 16.16 14.20
N ASP A 241 -10.30 15.03 13.52
CA ASP A 241 -11.37 14.14 13.08
C ASP A 241 -11.03 12.67 13.38
N MET A 242 -11.86 12.06 14.23
CA MET A 242 -11.84 10.65 14.59
C MET A 242 -13.22 10.00 14.40
N LEU A 243 -14.06 10.59 13.52
CA LEU A 243 -15.39 10.07 13.19
C LEU A 243 -15.31 8.58 12.90
N GLY A 244 -16.11 7.78 13.62
CA GLY A 244 -16.30 6.37 13.37
C GLY A 244 -15.01 5.52 13.37
N MET A 245 -13.94 5.98 14.03
CA MET A 245 -12.61 5.36 13.96
C MET A 245 -12.65 3.85 14.24
N PHE A 246 -13.44 3.40 15.20
CA PHE A 246 -13.63 1.99 15.58
C PHE A 246 -15.08 1.52 15.38
N SER A 247 -15.85 2.24 14.60
CA SER A 247 -17.24 1.88 14.33
C SER A 247 -17.35 0.47 13.77
N TYR A 248 -18.25 -0.34 14.33
CA TYR A 248 -18.46 -1.76 13.98
C TYR A 248 -17.27 -2.71 14.23
N CYS A 249 -16.26 -2.34 15.04
CA CYS A 249 -15.20 -3.23 15.54
C CYS A 249 -15.74 -4.09 16.70
N LYS A 250 -16.64 -5.02 16.41
CA LYS A 250 -17.47 -5.73 17.40
C LYS A 250 -16.68 -6.55 18.41
N ASN A 251 -15.51 -7.04 18.04
CA ASN A 251 -14.66 -7.91 18.85
C ASN A 251 -13.46 -7.19 19.49
N LEU A 252 -13.28 -5.90 19.18
CA LEU A 252 -12.14 -5.13 19.68
C LEU A 252 -12.32 -4.80 21.17
N ASN A 253 -11.29 -5.13 21.97
CA ASN A 253 -11.16 -4.67 23.34
C ASN A 253 -10.03 -3.64 23.41
N LEU A 254 -10.38 -2.39 23.64
CA LEU A 254 -9.43 -1.28 23.65
C LEU A 254 -9.85 -0.22 24.65
N ASP A 255 -8.97 0.09 25.60
CA ASP A 255 -9.17 1.19 26.52
C ASP A 255 -8.46 2.45 25.98
N CYS A 256 -9.26 3.43 25.54
CA CYS A 256 -8.79 4.74 25.10
C CYS A 256 -8.92 5.81 26.20
N SER A 257 -9.28 5.44 27.43
CA SER A 257 -9.59 6.41 28.51
C SER A 257 -8.46 7.39 28.79
N ASP A 258 -7.21 6.99 28.60
CA ASP A 258 -6.01 7.81 28.82
C ASP A 258 -5.49 8.49 27.53
N TRP A 259 -6.20 8.37 26.42
CA TRP A 259 -5.83 9.12 25.21
C TRP A 259 -5.99 10.62 25.44
N ASN A 260 -4.95 11.36 25.13
CA ASN A 260 -5.00 12.82 25.12
C ASN A 260 -5.62 13.28 23.80
N VAL A 261 -6.89 13.67 23.86
CA VAL A 261 -7.68 14.08 22.68
C VAL A 261 -8.23 15.48 22.85
N PRO A 262 -8.37 16.29 21.78
CA PRO A 262 -9.07 17.56 21.86
C PRO A 262 -10.57 17.34 22.16
N THR A 263 -11.11 18.12 23.08
CA THR A 263 -12.55 18.06 23.44
C THR A 263 -13.48 18.45 22.28
N TYR A 264 -12.96 19.21 21.32
CA TYR A 264 -13.67 19.71 20.14
C TYR A 264 -13.47 18.85 18.90
N ALA A 265 -12.62 17.80 18.96
CA ALA A 265 -12.44 16.90 17.82
C ALA A 265 -13.74 16.19 17.49
N ASN A 266 -14.01 16.02 16.19
CA ASN A 266 -15.14 15.22 15.73
C ASN A 266 -14.93 13.75 16.12
N HIS A 267 -15.78 13.22 16.97
CA HIS A 267 -15.75 11.84 17.45
C HIS A 267 -17.11 11.14 17.30
N SER A 268 -17.98 11.67 16.43
CA SER A 268 -19.25 11.04 16.13
C SER A 268 -19.05 9.57 15.74
N ASP A 269 -19.85 8.67 16.29
CA ASP A 269 -19.77 7.24 16.02
C ASP A 269 -18.40 6.57 16.29
N PHE A 270 -17.50 7.21 17.06
CA PHE A 270 -16.12 6.73 17.32
C PHE A 270 -16.07 5.23 17.63
N ASN A 271 -16.93 4.73 18.51
CA ASN A 271 -17.05 3.33 18.90
C ASN A 271 -18.47 2.76 18.65
N HIS A 272 -19.21 3.28 17.67
CA HIS A 272 -20.54 2.80 17.35
C HIS A 272 -20.52 1.29 17.05
N CYS A 273 -21.35 0.51 17.73
CA CYS A 273 -21.35 -0.97 17.63
C CYS A 273 -19.98 -1.64 17.95
N ALA A 274 -19.14 -1.01 18.77
CA ALA A 274 -17.87 -1.56 19.27
C ALA A 274 -17.85 -1.52 20.81
N PRO A 275 -18.59 -2.40 21.49
CA PRO A 275 -18.86 -2.30 22.94
C PRO A 275 -17.62 -2.47 23.82
N GLY A 276 -16.55 -3.08 23.32
CA GLY A 276 -15.29 -3.26 24.04
C GLY A 276 -14.33 -2.06 23.91
N VAL A 277 -14.71 -1.00 23.17
CA VAL A 277 -13.90 0.22 23.05
C VAL A 277 -14.37 1.26 24.03
N ILE A 278 -13.48 1.61 24.99
CA ILE A 278 -13.75 2.62 26.02
C ILE A 278 -13.32 4.00 25.49
N LEU A 279 -14.22 4.97 25.59
CA LEU A 279 -13.95 6.35 25.11
C LEU A 279 -12.86 7.04 25.92
N PRO A 280 -12.11 7.99 25.32
CA PRO A 280 -11.28 8.94 26.04
C PRO A 280 -12.07 9.70 27.12
N LYS A 281 -11.45 9.95 28.28
CA LYS A 281 -12.08 10.69 29.39
C LYS A 281 -12.60 12.07 28.98
N ALA A 282 -11.92 12.71 28.03
CA ALA A 282 -12.31 14.03 27.55
C ALA A 282 -13.66 14.04 26.78
N TRP A 283 -14.19 12.87 26.39
CA TRP A 283 -15.43 12.69 25.63
C TRP A 283 -16.53 11.95 26.40
N GLN A 284 -16.27 11.57 27.67
CA GLN A 284 -17.23 10.99 28.61
C GLN A 284 -17.95 12.11 29.39
#